data_e78ce43bc65176aa7121977d6cee1353
#
_entry.id   e78ce43bc65176aa7121977d6cee1353
#
_cell.length_a   1.000
_cell.length_b   1.000
_cell.length_c   1.000
_cell.angle_alpha   90.00
_cell.angle_beta   90.00
_cell.angle_gamma   90.00
#
_symmetry.space_group_name_H-M   'P 1'
#
loop_
_entity.id
_entity.type
_entity.pdbx_description
1 polymer ?
#
loop_
_entity_poly.entity_id
_entity_poly.type
_entity_poly.pdbx_seq_one_letter_code
_entity_poly.pdbx_strand_id
1 'polypeptide(L)'
;MAGQAVDVCVVGAGVAGIACAQGLARQGASVVLLERLDPMPNSLKAEKLDGEAVVALIRFGFQPAVDAALTPLHNVSVFFGERSLGTLRLDVPEAGGLYHVLINNLRAHLDPRIDFRRGTKAVAVKQHSEGVEIATDKGTSVTCRLLVMATGDARHLIESLGAKYETQMPHQVFVAAFTMDGALGDPPATDDSQTYHSPVPGGPIAYATFFRLGDSHRANVFCPGPIAEEWQRDLKERPLDAMSAQNRSLAAASRSWRIASPVMIRKLRVARLRMPAVPRVVALGDAAHTIDPSGGGGLTFSLLETEILLNLHIERWLQTDDFGPAAIRAFYDDPRRTSAVRRYFGRGRYIFSLNHDTSVRGNLRRLRFIMQTTLASRLGSGLARHAQARGKPWQLPAPYLYEK
;
A
#
# COMPACT_ATOMS: atom_id res chain seq x y z
N MET A 1 2.36 -28.82 -28.89
CA MET A 1 2.57 -27.58 -29.66
C MET A 1 3.05 -26.54 -28.66
N ALA A 2 4.27 -26.01 -28.81
CA ALA A 2 4.74 -24.88 -28.02
C ALA A 2 3.85 -23.70 -28.39
N GLY A 3 3.06 -23.19 -27.44
CA GLY A 3 2.23 -22.02 -27.64
C GLY A 3 3.12 -20.81 -27.95
N GLN A 4 2.63 -19.89 -28.79
CA GLN A 4 3.34 -18.66 -29.12
C GLN A 4 3.67 -17.90 -27.82
N ALA A 5 4.93 -17.43 -27.68
CA ALA A 5 5.35 -16.68 -26.51
C ALA A 5 4.56 -15.36 -26.44
N VAL A 6 4.00 -15.05 -25.25
CA VAL A 6 3.35 -13.75 -25.02
C VAL A 6 4.40 -12.68 -24.70
N ASP A 7 4.08 -11.43 -24.89
CA ASP A 7 5.01 -10.35 -24.56
C ASP A 7 5.32 -10.34 -23.07
N VAL A 8 4.30 -10.38 -22.22
CA VAL A 8 4.49 -10.28 -20.77
C VAL A 8 3.63 -11.30 -20.02
N CYS A 9 4.25 -12.02 -19.09
CA CYS A 9 3.54 -12.76 -18.07
C CYS A 9 3.65 -11.99 -16.73
N VAL A 10 2.50 -11.69 -16.12
CA VAL A 10 2.42 -11.07 -14.80
C VAL A 10 1.99 -12.13 -13.77
N VAL A 11 2.78 -12.32 -12.72
CA VAL A 11 2.48 -13.28 -11.65
C VAL A 11 2.03 -12.54 -10.39
N GLY A 12 0.75 -12.73 -10.05
CA GLY A 12 0.05 -12.11 -8.93
C GLY A 12 -0.90 -10.99 -9.36
N ALA A 13 -2.21 -11.17 -9.09
CA ALA A 13 -3.24 -10.18 -9.36
C ALA A 13 -3.67 -9.42 -8.09
N GLY A 14 -2.68 -8.88 -7.36
CA GLY A 14 -2.84 -7.77 -6.42
C GLY A 14 -2.81 -6.43 -7.17
N VAL A 15 -2.84 -5.29 -6.45
CA VAL A 15 -2.90 -3.95 -7.05
C VAL A 15 -1.81 -3.73 -8.11
N ALA A 16 -0.53 -4.03 -7.79
CA ALA A 16 0.57 -3.82 -8.72
C ALA A 16 0.43 -4.66 -10.01
N GLY A 17 0.09 -5.96 -9.87
CA GLY A 17 -0.06 -6.84 -11.02
C GLY A 17 -1.27 -6.51 -11.89
N ILE A 18 -2.41 -6.15 -11.27
CA ILE A 18 -3.61 -5.69 -11.98
C ILE A 18 -3.30 -4.42 -12.77
N ALA A 19 -2.70 -3.41 -12.13
CA ALA A 19 -2.34 -2.16 -12.78
C ALA A 19 -1.33 -2.36 -13.91
N CYS A 20 -0.34 -3.24 -13.70
CA CYS A 20 0.65 -3.59 -14.71
C CYS A 20 0.00 -4.28 -15.93
N ALA A 21 -0.79 -5.32 -15.70
CA ALA A 21 -1.47 -6.05 -16.78
C ALA A 21 -2.41 -5.12 -17.57
N GLN A 22 -3.19 -4.30 -16.86
CA GLN A 22 -4.09 -3.31 -17.46
C GLN A 22 -3.35 -2.30 -18.33
N GLY A 23 -2.26 -1.73 -17.83
CA GLY A 23 -1.45 -0.77 -18.57
C GLY A 23 -0.82 -1.38 -19.81
N LEU A 24 -0.27 -2.58 -19.72
CA LEU A 24 0.31 -3.34 -20.84
C LEU A 24 -0.72 -3.65 -21.92
N ALA A 25 -1.90 -4.14 -21.55
CA ALA A 25 -2.97 -4.42 -22.49
C ALA A 25 -3.43 -3.15 -23.23
N ARG A 26 -3.49 -2.00 -22.55
CA ARG A 26 -3.79 -0.69 -23.16
C ARG A 26 -2.71 -0.22 -24.12
N GLN A 27 -1.45 -0.60 -23.89
CA GLN A 27 -0.32 -0.34 -24.82
C GLN A 27 -0.26 -1.36 -25.97
N GLY A 28 -1.17 -2.34 -26.02
CA GLY A 28 -1.26 -3.31 -27.10
C GLY A 28 -0.39 -4.57 -26.94
N ALA A 29 0.25 -4.75 -25.76
CA ALA A 29 1.02 -5.95 -25.48
C ALA A 29 0.11 -7.18 -25.22
N SER A 30 0.55 -8.35 -25.62
CA SER A 30 -0.08 -9.62 -25.26
C SER A 30 0.28 -10.00 -23.82
N VAL A 31 -0.73 -10.16 -22.94
CA VAL A 31 -0.53 -10.31 -21.49
C VAL A 31 -1.21 -11.56 -20.96
N VAL A 32 -0.46 -12.38 -20.22
CA VAL A 32 -1.01 -13.41 -19.33
C VAL A 32 -0.88 -12.92 -17.90
N LEU A 33 -1.97 -12.95 -17.15
CA LEU A 33 -2.01 -12.64 -15.71
C LEU A 33 -2.34 -13.91 -14.92
N LEU A 34 -1.42 -14.36 -14.06
CA LEU A 34 -1.60 -15.54 -13.21
C LEU A 34 -1.96 -15.13 -11.78
N GLU A 35 -3.01 -15.75 -11.21
CA GLU A 35 -3.35 -15.55 -9.79
C GLU A 35 -3.83 -16.83 -9.14
N ARG A 36 -3.25 -17.18 -8.01
CA ARG A 36 -3.55 -18.40 -7.25
C ARG A 36 -4.86 -18.35 -6.47
N LEU A 37 -5.28 -17.14 -6.05
CA LEU A 37 -6.46 -16.92 -5.22
C LEU A 37 -7.60 -16.36 -6.06
N ASP A 38 -8.73 -17.08 -6.11
CA ASP A 38 -9.93 -16.64 -6.79
C ASP A 38 -11.19 -17.15 -6.08
N PRO A 39 -12.02 -16.27 -5.54
CA PRO A 39 -11.81 -14.82 -5.40
C PRO A 39 -10.71 -14.45 -4.40
N MET A 40 -10.30 -13.17 -4.35
CA MET A 40 -9.40 -12.67 -3.30
C MET A 40 -10.12 -12.80 -1.95
N PRO A 41 -9.55 -13.56 -1.00
CA PRO A 41 -10.17 -13.72 0.31
C PRO A 41 -10.02 -12.45 1.16
N ASN A 42 -10.84 -12.33 2.20
CA ASN A 42 -10.71 -11.25 3.18
C ASN A 42 -9.29 -11.25 3.78
N SER A 43 -8.59 -10.15 3.60
CA SER A 43 -7.20 -9.99 4.04
C SER A 43 -6.92 -8.55 4.42
N LEU A 44 -6.23 -8.38 5.55
CA LEU A 44 -5.84 -7.06 6.02
C LEU A 44 -4.65 -6.53 5.20
N LYS A 45 -4.93 -5.57 4.33
CA LYS A 45 -3.94 -4.80 3.58
C LYS A 45 -4.38 -3.33 3.53
N ALA A 46 -3.99 -2.58 2.52
CA ALA A 46 -4.35 -1.17 2.35
C ALA A 46 -5.87 -0.97 2.33
N GLU A 47 -6.44 -0.49 3.43
CA GLU A 47 -7.89 -0.29 3.60
C GLU A 47 -8.27 1.20 3.67
N LYS A 48 -7.31 2.06 4.00
CA LYS A 48 -7.42 3.51 3.86
C LYS A 48 -6.41 3.95 2.82
N LEU A 49 -6.91 4.43 1.69
CA LEU A 49 -6.12 4.85 0.53
C LEU A 49 -5.97 6.36 0.56
N ASP A 50 -4.76 6.86 0.29
CA ASP A 50 -4.60 8.28 0.02
C ASP A 50 -5.16 8.67 -1.36
N GLY A 51 -5.47 9.96 -1.56
CA GLY A 51 -6.07 10.44 -2.80
C GLY A 51 -5.19 10.20 -4.04
N GLU A 52 -3.86 10.14 -3.89
CA GLU A 52 -2.94 9.80 -4.98
C GLU A 52 -3.21 8.39 -5.52
N ALA A 53 -3.45 7.43 -4.61
CA ALA A 53 -3.76 6.05 -4.99
C ALA A 53 -5.09 5.96 -5.75
N VAL A 54 -6.11 6.67 -5.28
CA VAL A 54 -7.43 6.72 -5.92
C VAL A 54 -7.30 7.29 -7.34
N VAL A 55 -6.63 8.42 -7.50
CA VAL A 55 -6.39 9.05 -8.80
C VAL A 55 -5.58 8.13 -9.72
N ALA A 56 -4.57 7.43 -9.21
CA ALA A 56 -3.79 6.48 -10.00
C ALA A 56 -4.66 5.31 -10.51
N LEU A 57 -5.51 4.72 -9.66
CA LEU A 57 -6.45 3.68 -10.08
C LEU A 57 -7.40 4.17 -11.19
N ILE A 58 -7.89 5.41 -11.08
CA ILE A 58 -8.75 6.03 -12.11
C ILE A 58 -7.98 6.19 -13.43
N ARG A 59 -6.72 6.65 -13.39
CA ARG A 59 -5.86 6.75 -14.58
C ARG A 59 -5.64 5.39 -15.26
N PHE A 60 -5.53 4.32 -14.50
CA PHE A 60 -5.50 2.96 -15.05
C PHE A 60 -6.82 2.51 -15.66
N GLY A 61 -7.89 3.31 -15.57
CA GLY A 61 -9.21 3.02 -16.14
C GLY A 61 -10.15 2.28 -15.21
N PHE A 62 -9.87 2.26 -13.90
CA PHE A 62 -10.65 1.54 -12.90
C PHE A 62 -11.69 2.40 -12.17
N GLN A 63 -12.17 3.51 -12.78
CA GLN A 63 -13.20 4.35 -12.15
C GLN A 63 -14.42 3.52 -11.67
N PRO A 64 -15.02 2.60 -12.47
CA PRO A 64 -16.18 1.83 -12.01
C PRO A 64 -15.86 0.94 -10.80
N ALA A 65 -14.65 0.37 -10.75
CA ALA A 65 -14.22 -0.47 -9.62
C ALA A 65 -13.98 0.38 -8.35
N VAL A 66 -13.45 1.59 -8.51
CA VAL A 66 -13.27 2.56 -7.43
C VAL A 66 -14.63 2.96 -6.85
N ASP A 67 -15.58 3.35 -7.69
CA ASP A 67 -16.92 3.77 -7.27
C ASP A 67 -17.70 2.65 -6.56
N ALA A 68 -17.51 1.40 -6.98
CA ALA A 68 -18.18 0.25 -6.39
C ALA A 68 -17.55 -0.24 -5.06
N ALA A 69 -16.26 0.04 -4.82
CA ALA A 69 -15.52 -0.59 -3.73
C ALA A 69 -15.06 0.38 -2.63
N LEU A 70 -15.06 1.68 -2.88
CA LEU A 70 -14.44 2.66 -2.01
C LEU A 70 -15.44 3.73 -1.54
N THR A 71 -15.32 4.12 -0.28
CA THR A 71 -16.06 5.23 0.33
C THR A 71 -15.17 6.47 0.37
N PRO A 72 -15.54 7.60 -0.25
CA PRO A 72 -14.72 8.81 -0.22
C PRO A 72 -14.69 9.44 1.18
N LEU A 73 -13.51 9.95 1.56
CA LEU A 73 -13.21 10.57 2.84
C LEU A 73 -12.66 11.97 2.58
N HIS A 74 -13.45 13.00 2.88
CA HIS A 74 -13.10 14.40 2.58
C HIS A 74 -12.41 15.10 3.74
N ASN A 75 -12.59 14.61 4.96
CA ASN A 75 -12.12 15.24 6.18
C ASN A 75 -11.44 14.23 7.09
N VAL A 76 -10.36 14.66 7.75
CA VAL A 76 -9.63 13.88 8.75
C VAL A 76 -9.45 14.73 10.01
N SER A 77 -10.04 14.32 11.12
CA SER A 77 -9.75 14.88 12.43
C SER A 77 -8.54 14.20 13.05
N VAL A 78 -7.60 14.99 13.54
CA VAL A 78 -6.33 14.50 14.09
C VAL A 78 -6.25 14.80 15.58
N PHE A 79 -5.89 13.78 16.35
CA PHE A 79 -5.70 13.87 17.80
C PHE A 79 -4.29 13.42 18.17
N PHE A 80 -3.71 14.07 19.18
CA PHE A 80 -2.46 13.67 19.79
C PHE A 80 -2.68 13.57 21.31
N GLY A 81 -2.70 12.34 21.83
CA GLY A 81 -3.21 12.09 23.17
C GLY A 81 -4.64 12.62 23.33
N GLU A 82 -4.88 13.42 24.35
CA GLU A 82 -6.19 14.02 24.64
C GLU A 82 -6.45 15.32 23.84
N ARG A 83 -5.44 15.81 23.11
CA ARG A 83 -5.51 17.08 22.41
C ARG A 83 -6.00 16.91 20.99
N SER A 84 -7.12 17.55 20.64
CA SER A 84 -7.50 17.74 19.25
C SER A 84 -6.53 18.71 18.55
N LEU A 85 -6.00 18.32 17.41
CA LEU A 85 -5.18 19.17 16.55
C LEU A 85 -6.03 19.84 15.45
N GLY A 86 -7.34 19.50 15.40
CA GLY A 86 -8.31 20.02 14.44
C GLY A 86 -8.58 19.07 13.27
N THR A 87 -9.42 19.52 12.37
CA THR A 87 -9.88 18.77 11.19
C THR A 87 -9.18 19.30 9.93
N LEU A 88 -8.56 18.41 9.18
CA LEU A 88 -7.95 18.65 7.89
C LEU A 88 -8.98 18.39 6.78
N ARG A 89 -9.25 19.37 5.95
CA ARG A 89 -10.01 19.20 4.72
C ARG A 89 -9.06 18.79 3.60
N LEU A 90 -9.41 17.71 2.91
CA LEU A 90 -8.58 17.13 1.86
C LEU A 90 -8.97 17.69 0.50
N ASP A 91 -8.00 18.22 -0.27
CA ASP A 91 -8.25 18.70 -1.64
C ASP A 91 -8.58 17.53 -2.59
N VAL A 92 -7.91 16.41 -2.41
CA VAL A 92 -8.23 15.15 -3.07
C VAL A 92 -8.68 14.18 -1.98
N PRO A 93 -9.92 13.69 -2.03
CA PRO A 93 -10.42 12.78 -1.01
C PRO A 93 -9.54 11.53 -0.88
N GLU A 94 -9.29 11.12 0.36
CA GLU A 94 -8.85 9.76 0.66
C GLU A 94 -10.03 8.79 0.45
N ALA A 95 -9.80 7.50 0.57
CA ALA A 95 -10.87 6.52 0.45
C ALA A 95 -10.74 5.39 1.47
N GLY A 96 -11.88 4.97 2.02
CA GLY A 96 -12.01 3.79 2.85
C GLY A 96 -12.54 2.61 2.04
N GLY A 97 -11.96 1.42 2.19
CA GLY A 97 -12.44 0.22 1.51
C GLY A 97 -11.77 -1.05 2.02
N LEU A 98 -12.47 -2.17 1.94
CA LEU A 98 -11.86 -3.47 2.25
C LEU A 98 -11.01 -3.93 1.07
N TYR A 99 -9.78 -4.33 1.33
CA TYR A 99 -8.81 -4.69 0.29
C TYR A 99 -9.33 -5.76 -0.66
N HIS A 100 -9.97 -6.82 -0.15
CA HIS A 100 -10.49 -7.90 -0.99
C HIS A 100 -11.67 -7.44 -1.87
N VAL A 101 -12.50 -6.52 -1.39
CA VAL A 101 -13.60 -5.93 -2.18
C VAL A 101 -13.00 -5.10 -3.32
N LEU A 102 -12.03 -4.25 -3.04
CA LEU A 102 -11.34 -3.47 -4.07
C LEU A 102 -10.70 -4.38 -5.12
N ILE A 103 -9.90 -5.36 -4.70
CA ILE A 103 -9.18 -6.25 -5.63
C ILE A 103 -10.16 -7.05 -6.52
N ASN A 104 -11.23 -7.59 -5.96
CA ASN A 104 -12.21 -8.34 -6.75
C ASN A 104 -12.94 -7.44 -7.76
N ASN A 105 -13.24 -6.20 -7.41
CA ASN A 105 -13.79 -5.22 -8.34
C ASN A 105 -12.77 -4.82 -9.43
N LEU A 106 -11.52 -4.57 -9.09
CA LEU A 106 -10.47 -4.30 -10.08
C LEU A 106 -10.31 -5.48 -11.07
N ARG A 107 -10.33 -6.73 -10.59
CA ARG A 107 -10.26 -7.94 -11.41
C ARG A 107 -11.46 -8.11 -12.33
N ALA A 108 -12.65 -7.67 -11.91
CA ALA A 108 -13.86 -7.70 -12.73
C ALA A 108 -13.84 -6.68 -13.88
N HIS A 109 -13.03 -5.63 -13.75
CA HIS A 109 -12.93 -4.54 -14.72
C HIS A 109 -11.61 -4.56 -15.53
N LEU A 110 -10.89 -5.69 -15.53
CA LEU A 110 -9.71 -5.86 -16.37
C LEU A 110 -10.08 -5.84 -17.85
N ASP A 111 -9.16 -5.33 -18.65
CA ASP A 111 -9.29 -5.37 -20.12
C ASP A 111 -9.48 -6.82 -20.60
N PRO A 112 -10.51 -7.11 -21.41
CA PRO A 112 -10.82 -8.48 -21.86
C PRO A 112 -9.74 -9.10 -22.74
N ARG A 113 -8.79 -8.34 -23.24
CA ARG A 113 -7.62 -8.84 -23.98
C ARG A 113 -6.58 -9.52 -23.08
N ILE A 114 -6.65 -9.35 -21.76
CA ILE A 114 -5.76 -10.00 -20.81
C ILE A 114 -6.19 -11.47 -20.62
N ASP A 115 -5.30 -12.42 -20.91
CA ASP A 115 -5.49 -13.83 -20.52
C ASP A 115 -5.35 -13.96 -19.00
N PHE A 116 -6.45 -13.73 -18.28
CA PHE A 116 -6.46 -13.80 -16.82
C PHE A 116 -6.75 -15.22 -16.35
N ARG A 117 -5.72 -15.93 -15.94
CA ARG A 117 -5.79 -17.31 -15.43
C ARG A 117 -5.98 -17.34 -13.91
N ARG A 118 -7.23 -17.37 -13.52
CA ARG A 118 -7.69 -17.40 -12.12
C ARG A 118 -7.43 -18.75 -11.48
N GLY A 119 -7.20 -18.80 -10.17
CA GLY A 119 -6.94 -20.04 -9.43
C GLY A 119 -5.70 -20.81 -9.94
N THR A 120 -4.73 -20.11 -10.56
CA THR A 120 -3.55 -20.68 -11.18
C THR A 120 -2.29 -20.16 -10.50
N LYS A 121 -1.54 -21.05 -9.84
CA LYS A 121 -0.32 -20.73 -9.10
C LYS A 121 0.91 -20.95 -9.97
N ALA A 122 1.75 -19.95 -10.13
CA ALA A 122 3.10 -20.15 -10.66
C ALA A 122 3.95 -20.91 -9.62
N VAL A 123 4.59 -22.00 -10.04
CA VAL A 123 5.35 -22.89 -9.14
C VAL A 123 6.85 -22.93 -9.44
N ALA A 124 7.25 -22.65 -10.67
CA ALA A 124 8.65 -22.57 -11.05
C ALA A 124 8.86 -21.57 -12.19
N VAL A 125 10.06 -21.04 -12.28
CA VAL A 125 10.49 -20.12 -13.33
C VAL A 125 11.80 -20.63 -13.90
N LYS A 126 11.87 -20.75 -15.23
CA LYS A 126 13.10 -21.08 -15.98
C LYS A 126 13.41 -19.97 -16.95
N GLN A 127 14.63 -19.49 -16.92
CA GLN A 127 15.14 -18.51 -17.89
C GLN A 127 15.77 -19.21 -19.08
N HIS A 128 15.53 -18.63 -20.25
CA HIS A 128 16.17 -18.99 -21.52
C HIS A 128 16.75 -17.73 -22.15
N SER A 129 17.57 -17.88 -23.18
CA SER A 129 18.16 -16.75 -23.93
C SER A 129 17.08 -15.82 -24.49
N GLU A 130 15.98 -16.37 -24.99
CA GLU A 130 14.94 -15.65 -25.72
C GLU A 130 13.65 -15.38 -24.91
N GLY A 131 13.55 -15.89 -23.67
CA GLY A 131 12.34 -15.77 -22.91
C GLY A 131 12.41 -16.38 -21.51
N VAL A 132 11.25 -16.40 -20.87
CA VAL A 132 11.05 -16.99 -19.54
C VAL A 132 9.89 -17.96 -19.63
N GLU A 133 10.07 -19.17 -19.10
CA GLU A 133 9.03 -20.17 -18.94
C GLU A 133 8.56 -20.22 -17.48
N ILE A 134 7.27 -20.12 -17.27
CA ILE A 134 6.63 -20.17 -15.97
C ILE A 134 5.77 -21.44 -15.90
N ALA A 135 6.16 -22.40 -15.06
CA ALA A 135 5.36 -23.59 -14.80
C ALA A 135 4.25 -23.27 -13.79
N THR A 136 3.07 -23.88 -13.99
CA THR A 136 1.91 -23.69 -13.12
C THR A 136 1.54 -24.98 -12.39
N ASP A 137 0.80 -24.85 -11.29
CA ASP A 137 0.24 -25.99 -10.52
C ASP A 137 -0.85 -26.77 -11.29
N LYS A 138 -1.25 -26.30 -12.47
CA LYS A 138 -2.19 -26.99 -13.37
C LYS A 138 -1.48 -27.91 -14.37
N GLY A 139 -0.17 -28.08 -14.27
CA GLY A 139 0.63 -28.86 -15.21
C GLY A 139 0.82 -28.19 -16.59
N THR A 140 0.51 -26.92 -16.71
CA THR A 140 0.74 -26.10 -17.89
C THR A 140 1.89 -25.14 -17.70
N SER A 141 2.47 -24.62 -18.79
CA SER A 141 3.46 -23.55 -18.75
C SER A 141 3.01 -22.32 -19.56
N VAL A 142 3.62 -21.17 -19.24
CA VAL A 142 3.50 -19.94 -19.99
C VAL A 142 4.90 -19.52 -20.41
N THR A 143 5.10 -19.27 -21.69
CA THR A 143 6.35 -18.68 -22.20
C THR A 143 6.12 -17.21 -22.52
N CYS A 144 7.00 -16.33 -22.05
CA CYS A 144 6.92 -14.89 -22.26
C CYS A 144 8.29 -14.27 -22.56
N ARG A 145 8.29 -13.08 -23.16
CA ARG A 145 9.51 -12.29 -23.37
C ARG A 145 9.97 -11.61 -22.08
N LEU A 146 9.01 -11.18 -21.24
CA LEU A 146 9.26 -10.54 -19.94
C LEU A 146 8.37 -11.14 -18.85
N LEU A 147 8.93 -11.46 -17.70
CA LEU A 147 8.20 -11.83 -16.50
C LEU A 147 8.14 -10.67 -15.51
N VAL A 148 6.92 -10.31 -15.10
CA VAL A 148 6.68 -9.35 -14.02
C VAL A 148 6.21 -10.09 -12.76
N MET A 149 7.01 -10.02 -11.70
CA MET A 149 6.73 -10.63 -10.42
C MET A 149 6.01 -9.63 -9.50
N ALA A 150 4.68 -9.76 -9.37
CA ALA A 150 3.83 -8.95 -8.50
C ALA A 150 3.22 -9.79 -7.36
N THR A 151 3.99 -10.75 -6.84
CA THR A 151 3.57 -11.81 -5.90
C THR A 151 3.32 -11.32 -4.48
N GLY A 152 3.50 -10.02 -4.21
CA GLY A 152 3.38 -9.48 -2.87
C GLY A 152 4.48 -10.01 -1.94
N ASP A 153 4.10 -10.46 -0.74
CA ASP A 153 5.01 -11.03 0.26
C ASP A 153 5.36 -12.53 0.02
N ALA A 154 4.83 -13.15 -1.05
CA ALA A 154 5.21 -14.49 -1.47
C ALA A 154 6.51 -14.46 -2.30
N ARG A 155 7.66 -14.61 -1.64
CA ARG A 155 9.00 -14.32 -2.19
C ARG A 155 9.71 -15.52 -2.79
N HIS A 156 9.25 -16.76 -2.54
CA HIS A 156 9.95 -17.98 -2.89
C HIS A 156 10.35 -18.09 -4.37
N LEU A 157 9.50 -17.64 -5.30
CA LEU A 157 9.82 -17.68 -6.73
C LEU A 157 10.94 -16.71 -7.12
N ILE A 158 10.93 -15.50 -6.58
CA ILE A 158 11.97 -14.53 -6.90
C ILE A 158 13.28 -14.84 -6.18
N GLU A 159 13.22 -15.45 -5.00
CA GLU A 159 14.38 -15.95 -4.26
C GLU A 159 15.05 -17.13 -5.00
N SER A 160 14.26 -17.98 -5.68
CA SER A 160 14.80 -19.06 -6.51
C SER A 160 15.62 -18.55 -7.72
N LEU A 161 15.44 -17.29 -8.10
CA LEU A 161 16.22 -16.58 -9.12
C LEU A 161 17.46 -15.86 -8.54
N GLY A 162 17.83 -16.15 -7.29
CA GLY A 162 19.00 -15.56 -6.62
C GLY A 162 18.75 -14.21 -5.95
N ALA A 163 17.50 -13.76 -5.89
CA ALA A 163 17.14 -12.53 -5.20
C ALA A 163 17.32 -12.65 -3.68
N LYS A 164 17.72 -11.55 -3.04
CA LYS A 164 17.82 -11.44 -1.58
C LYS A 164 17.04 -10.25 -1.09
N TYR A 165 16.57 -10.31 0.16
CA TYR A 165 15.87 -9.19 0.80
C TYR A 165 16.69 -8.61 1.94
N GLU A 166 16.85 -7.29 1.92
CA GLU A 166 17.44 -6.53 2.99
C GLU A 166 16.34 -5.99 3.90
N THR A 167 16.37 -6.41 5.16
CA THR A 167 15.44 -5.93 6.17
C THR A 167 15.73 -4.45 6.49
N GLN A 168 14.71 -3.60 6.44
CA GLN A 168 14.82 -2.15 6.65
C GLN A 168 14.44 -1.72 8.07
N MET A 169 13.78 -2.59 8.84
CA MET A 169 13.41 -2.38 10.24
C MET A 169 13.89 -3.57 11.07
N PRO A 170 14.40 -3.35 12.28
CA PRO A 170 14.97 -4.43 13.12
C PRO A 170 13.90 -5.42 13.63
N HIS A 171 12.63 -5.05 13.55
CA HIS A 171 11.50 -5.84 14.04
C HIS A 171 10.38 -5.87 13.01
N GLN A 172 9.41 -6.76 13.22
CA GLN A 172 8.19 -6.78 12.42
C GLN A 172 7.27 -5.63 12.84
N VAL A 173 6.62 -5.02 11.85
CA VAL A 173 5.53 -4.08 12.08
C VAL A 173 4.22 -4.87 12.19
N PHE A 174 3.40 -4.46 13.12
CA PHE A 174 2.14 -5.08 13.42
C PHE A 174 0.99 -4.13 13.08
N VAL A 175 -0.02 -4.64 12.39
CA VAL A 175 -1.25 -3.91 12.11
C VAL A 175 -2.43 -4.76 12.54
N ALA A 176 -3.37 -4.16 13.29
CA ALA A 176 -4.65 -4.78 13.58
C ALA A 176 -5.78 -3.97 12.95
N ALA A 177 -6.86 -4.64 12.56
CA ALA A 177 -8.03 -3.97 12.03
C ALA A 177 -9.32 -4.73 12.35
N PHE A 178 -10.40 -3.99 12.54
CA PHE A 178 -11.74 -4.51 12.77
C PHE A 178 -12.80 -3.51 12.32
N THR A 179 -13.98 -4.01 12.02
CA THR A 179 -15.16 -3.17 11.70
C THR A 179 -15.93 -2.88 12.96
N MET A 180 -16.51 -1.70 13.05
CA MET A 180 -17.34 -1.26 14.17
C MET A 180 -18.59 -0.58 13.63
N ASP A 181 -19.68 -0.72 14.42
CA ASP A 181 -20.90 0.05 14.29
C ASP A 181 -20.91 1.15 15.36
N GLY A 182 -21.71 2.19 15.10
CA GLY A 182 -21.82 3.37 15.95
C GLY A 182 -21.19 4.61 15.33
N ALA A 183 -21.49 5.77 15.90
CA ALA A 183 -20.96 7.04 15.44
C ALA A 183 -19.53 7.25 15.92
N LEU A 184 -18.72 7.96 15.12
CA LEU A 184 -17.41 8.42 15.53
C LEU A 184 -17.58 9.60 16.50
N GLY A 185 -17.23 9.37 17.80
CA GLY A 185 -17.24 10.42 18.82
C GLY A 185 -18.60 10.62 19.51
N ASP A 186 -18.56 11.44 20.59
CA ASP A 186 -19.73 11.89 21.33
C ASP A 186 -19.57 13.39 21.65
N PRO A 187 -20.33 14.31 21.01
CA PRO A 187 -21.35 14.06 20.00
C PRO A 187 -20.79 13.43 18.71
N PRO A 188 -21.65 12.79 17.89
CA PRO A 188 -21.21 12.16 16.64
C PRO A 188 -20.42 13.15 15.78
N ALA A 189 -19.19 12.78 15.41
CA ALA A 189 -18.37 13.61 14.54
C ALA A 189 -18.94 13.60 13.12
N THR A 190 -18.91 14.75 12.48
CA THR A 190 -19.24 14.90 11.06
C THR A 190 -18.07 14.49 10.15
N ASP A 191 -16.96 14.07 10.76
CA ASP A 191 -15.74 13.74 10.05
C ASP A 191 -15.80 12.34 9.43
N ASP A 192 -15.32 12.23 8.21
CA ASP A 192 -15.26 10.96 7.51
C ASP A 192 -14.19 10.02 8.10
N SER A 193 -13.18 10.60 8.76
CA SER A 193 -12.05 9.86 9.31
C SER A 193 -11.45 10.57 10.54
N GLN A 194 -10.95 9.77 11.48
CA GLN A 194 -10.25 10.25 12.67
C GLN A 194 -8.92 9.51 12.83
N THR A 195 -7.87 10.22 13.23
CA THR A 195 -6.54 9.65 13.51
C THR A 195 -6.11 10.04 14.91
N TYR A 196 -5.85 9.05 15.76
CA TYR A 196 -5.43 9.21 17.14
C TYR A 196 -3.96 8.78 17.31
N HIS A 197 -3.06 9.75 17.46
CA HIS A 197 -1.66 9.49 17.77
C HIS A 197 -1.46 9.24 19.27
N SER A 198 -0.65 8.26 19.59
CA SER A 198 -0.31 7.95 20.99
C SER A 198 0.56 9.07 21.58
N PRO A 199 0.25 9.52 22.82
CA PRO A 199 1.09 10.47 23.53
C PRO A 199 2.27 9.80 24.24
N VAL A 200 2.25 8.45 24.35
CA VAL A 200 3.23 7.67 25.14
C VAL A 200 4.34 7.18 24.21
N PRO A 201 5.56 7.73 24.34
CA PRO A 201 6.69 7.23 23.56
C PRO A 201 7.02 5.79 23.92
N GLY A 202 7.25 4.95 22.89
CA GLY A 202 7.57 3.53 23.08
C GLY A 202 6.36 2.65 23.46
N GLY A 203 5.17 3.20 23.51
CA GLY A 203 3.95 2.43 23.70
C GLY A 203 3.66 1.50 22.52
N PRO A 204 2.81 0.46 22.71
CA PRO A 204 2.54 -0.53 21.67
C PRO A 204 1.81 0.04 20.46
N ILE A 205 1.05 1.12 20.62
CA ILE A 205 0.33 1.78 19.52
C ILE A 205 1.06 3.07 19.14
N ALA A 206 1.40 3.24 17.86
CA ALA A 206 1.86 4.53 17.34
C ALA A 206 0.67 5.45 17.11
N TYR A 207 -0.32 4.95 16.41
CA TYR A 207 -1.59 5.63 16.16
C TYR A 207 -2.67 4.62 15.72
N ALA A 208 -3.92 5.06 15.80
CA ALA A 208 -5.06 4.34 15.25
C ALA A 208 -5.86 5.27 14.34
N THR A 209 -6.38 4.73 13.24
CA THR A 209 -7.29 5.45 12.34
C THR A 209 -8.66 4.80 12.37
N PHE A 210 -9.68 5.63 12.39
CA PHE A 210 -11.07 5.24 12.27
C PHE A 210 -11.64 5.97 11.07
N PHE A 211 -12.26 5.25 10.14
CA PHE A 211 -12.75 5.85 8.91
C PHE A 211 -14.03 5.16 8.45
N ARG A 212 -14.84 5.90 7.74
CA ARG A 212 -16.11 5.44 7.21
C ARG A 212 -15.91 4.36 6.14
N LEU A 213 -16.75 3.32 6.22
CA LEU A 213 -16.79 2.19 5.31
C LEU A 213 -18.27 1.90 4.98
N GLY A 214 -18.84 2.62 4.02
CA GLY A 214 -20.30 2.64 3.81
C GLY A 214 -21.01 3.19 5.04
N ASP A 215 -21.94 2.40 5.60
CA ASP A 215 -22.69 2.74 6.81
C ASP A 215 -22.01 2.33 8.12
N SER A 216 -20.88 1.62 8.05
CA SER A 216 -20.05 1.22 9.18
C SER A 216 -18.74 2.00 9.25
N HIS A 217 -17.91 1.68 10.24
CA HIS A 217 -16.57 2.26 10.39
C HIS A 217 -15.51 1.16 10.44
N ARG A 218 -14.32 1.47 9.97
CA ARG A 218 -13.14 0.60 10.05
C ARG A 218 -12.10 1.22 10.96
N ALA A 219 -11.58 0.41 11.89
CA ALA A 219 -10.45 0.75 12.73
C ALA A 219 -9.19 0.07 12.17
N ASN A 220 -8.10 0.84 12.02
CA ASN A 220 -6.77 0.32 11.75
C ASN A 220 -5.82 0.81 12.84
N VAL A 221 -5.16 -0.13 13.52
CA VAL A 221 -4.25 0.13 14.63
C VAL A 221 -2.83 -0.21 14.21
N PHE A 222 -1.93 0.77 14.27
CA PHE A 222 -0.55 0.64 13.81
C PHE A 222 0.42 0.56 14.97
N CYS A 223 1.18 -0.52 14.98
CA CYS A 223 2.10 -0.89 16.05
C CYS A 223 3.49 -1.15 15.43
N PRO A 224 4.35 -0.13 15.34
CA PRO A 224 5.60 -0.21 14.58
C PRO A 224 6.76 -0.83 15.38
N GLY A 225 6.52 -1.30 16.59
CA GLY A 225 7.52 -1.89 17.47
C GLY A 225 7.22 -3.33 17.86
N PRO A 226 8.13 -3.98 18.59
CA PRO A 226 7.87 -5.27 19.20
C PRO A 226 6.72 -5.15 20.21
N ILE A 227 5.83 -6.12 20.20
CA ILE A 227 4.63 -6.10 21.04
C ILE A 227 4.59 -7.39 21.88
N ALA A 228 4.32 -7.23 23.18
CA ALA A 228 4.11 -8.36 24.07
C ALA A 228 2.92 -9.23 23.63
N GLU A 229 3.05 -10.53 23.73
CA GLU A 229 2.00 -11.49 23.30
C GLU A 229 0.70 -11.28 24.10
N GLU A 230 0.82 -10.94 25.37
CA GLU A 230 -0.32 -10.64 26.23
C GLU A 230 -1.15 -9.46 25.66
N TRP A 231 -0.47 -8.37 25.30
CA TRP A 231 -1.14 -7.22 24.71
C TRP A 231 -1.76 -7.54 23.34
N GLN A 232 -1.11 -8.40 22.51
CA GLN A 232 -1.69 -8.87 21.25
C GLN A 232 -2.98 -9.65 21.49
N ARG A 233 -3.03 -10.47 22.53
CA ARG A 233 -4.21 -11.22 22.94
C ARG A 233 -5.31 -10.26 23.41
N ASP A 234 -4.99 -9.32 24.28
CA ASP A 234 -5.94 -8.31 24.76
C ASP A 234 -6.53 -7.50 23.60
N LEU A 235 -5.70 -7.07 22.65
CA LEU A 235 -6.16 -6.37 21.45
C LEU A 235 -7.10 -7.24 20.59
N LYS A 236 -6.87 -8.54 20.54
CA LYS A 236 -7.71 -9.47 19.79
C LYS A 236 -9.06 -9.74 20.48
N GLU A 237 -9.06 -9.88 21.78
CA GLU A 237 -10.23 -10.26 22.58
C GLU A 237 -11.05 -9.05 23.03
N ARG A 238 -10.38 -7.94 23.39
CA ARG A 238 -10.98 -6.71 23.93
C ARG A 238 -10.34 -5.48 23.31
N PRO A 239 -10.49 -5.27 21.98
CA PRO A 239 -9.74 -4.24 21.24
C PRO A 239 -9.98 -2.82 21.77
N LEU A 240 -11.22 -2.47 22.14
CA LEU A 240 -11.53 -1.13 22.64
C LEU A 240 -10.89 -0.87 24.01
N ASP A 241 -10.88 -1.86 24.91
CA ASP A 241 -10.24 -1.74 26.22
C ASP A 241 -8.72 -1.62 26.09
N ALA A 242 -8.10 -2.50 25.28
CA ALA A 242 -6.66 -2.48 25.04
C ALA A 242 -6.18 -1.15 24.44
N MET A 243 -6.95 -0.58 23.51
CA MET A 243 -6.65 0.71 22.91
C MET A 243 -6.91 1.87 23.86
N SER A 244 -8.00 1.85 24.62
CA SER A 244 -8.37 2.88 25.58
C SER A 244 -7.37 2.97 26.74
N ALA A 245 -6.80 1.85 27.16
CA ALA A 245 -5.73 1.82 28.16
C ALA A 245 -4.46 2.59 27.72
N GLN A 246 -4.23 2.69 26.40
CA GLN A 246 -3.09 3.40 25.82
C GLN A 246 -3.39 4.86 25.46
N ASN A 247 -4.66 5.23 25.32
CA ASN A 247 -5.05 6.57 24.93
C ASN A 247 -6.45 6.92 25.48
N ARG A 248 -6.51 7.81 26.46
CA ARG A 248 -7.76 8.20 27.13
C ARG A 248 -8.76 8.89 26.19
N SER A 249 -8.30 9.57 25.14
CA SER A 249 -9.21 10.14 24.11
C SER A 249 -10.00 9.05 23.39
N LEU A 250 -9.34 7.90 23.13
CA LEU A 250 -10.03 6.74 22.57
C LEU A 250 -11.06 6.17 23.55
N ALA A 251 -10.76 6.15 24.85
CA ALA A 251 -11.71 5.70 25.87
C ALA A 251 -13.02 6.52 25.88
N ALA A 252 -12.93 7.82 25.67
CA ALA A 252 -14.10 8.69 25.58
C ALA A 252 -14.85 8.48 24.24
N ALA A 253 -14.11 8.45 23.14
CA ALA A 253 -14.68 8.30 21.79
C ALA A 253 -15.33 6.92 21.56
N SER A 254 -14.80 5.87 22.20
CA SER A 254 -15.23 4.48 21.96
C SER A 254 -16.47 4.03 22.75
N ARG A 255 -17.05 4.88 23.61
CA ARG A 255 -18.19 4.51 24.45
C ARG A 255 -19.43 4.08 23.66
N SER A 256 -19.63 4.64 22.48
CA SER A 256 -20.76 4.33 21.58
C SER A 256 -20.42 3.25 20.55
N TRP A 257 -19.17 2.75 20.51
CA TRP A 257 -18.74 1.81 19.49
C TRP A 257 -19.04 0.36 19.86
N ARG A 258 -19.45 -0.40 18.87
CA ARG A 258 -19.63 -1.85 18.97
C ARG A 258 -18.77 -2.54 17.94
N ILE A 259 -18.07 -3.59 18.35
CA ILE A 259 -17.27 -4.40 17.42
C ILE A 259 -18.22 -5.21 16.55
N ALA A 260 -18.13 -5.04 15.24
CA ALA A 260 -18.97 -5.70 14.24
C ALA A 260 -18.24 -6.80 13.47
N SER A 261 -16.91 -6.96 13.64
CA SER A 261 -16.14 -8.05 13.03
C SER A 261 -15.02 -8.55 13.94
N PRO A 262 -14.54 -9.78 13.74
CA PRO A 262 -13.32 -10.25 14.41
C PRO A 262 -12.13 -9.32 14.13
N VAL A 263 -11.22 -9.20 15.10
CA VAL A 263 -9.97 -8.44 14.92
C VAL A 263 -9.03 -9.24 14.02
N MET A 264 -8.70 -8.66 12.90
CA MET A 264 -7.67 -9.18 11.98
C MET A 264 -6.31 -8.62 12.38
N ILE A 265 -5.29 -9.46 12.34
CA ILE A 265 -3.92 -9.07 12.68
C ILE A 265 -3.00 -9.45 11.53
N ARG A 266 -2.16 -8.51 11.11
CA ARG A 266 -1.10 -8.76 10.14
C ARG A 266 0.25 -8.32 10.70
N LYS A 267 1.24 -9.23 10.60
CA LYS A 267 2.64 -8.94 10.89
C LYS A 267 3.39 -8.79 9.57
N LEU A 268 4.20 -7.76 9.46
CA LEU A 268 4.94 -7.42 8.25
C LEU A 268 6.41 -7.24 8.56
N ARG A 269 7.26 -7.77 7.67
CA ARG A 269 8.68 -7.45 7.66
C ARG A 269 8.93 -6.40 6.58
N VAL A 270 9.30 -5.21 6.99
CA VAL A 270 9.70 -4.13 6.08
C VAL A 270 11.02 -4.50 5.45
N ALA A 271 11.03 -4.71 4.15
CA ALA A 271 12.20 -5.20 3.44
C ALA A 271 12.28 -4.65 2.01
N ARG A 272 13.50 -4.56 1.52
CA ARG A 272 13.83 -4.14 0.17
C ARG A 272 14.50 -5.27 -0.60
N LEU A 273 14.06 -5.49 -1.83
CA LEU A 273 14.69 -6.43 -2.74
C LEU A 273 16.11 -5.96 -3.10
N ARG A 274 17.06 -6.87 -2.96
CA ARG A 274 18.41 -6.81 -3.51
C ARG A 274 18.50 -7.87 -4.60
N MET A 275 18.03 -7.52 -5.78
CA MET A 275 18.03 -8.43 -6.91
C MET A 275 19.34 -8.24 -7.71
N PRO A 276 20.10 -9.33 -7.99
CA PRO A 276 20.94 -9.31 -9.17
C PRO A 276 20.03 -9.00 -10.36
N ALA A 277 20.44 -8.15 -11.27
CA ALA A 277 19.64 -7.85 -12.44
C ALA A 277 19.49 -9.14 -13.26
N VAL A 278 18.39 -9.84 -13.04
CA VAL A 278 18.04 -11.08 -13.75
C VAL A 278 17.43 -10.68 -15.08
N PRO A 279 18.02 -11.06 -16.22
CA PRO A 279 17.47 -10.71 -17.52
C PRO A 279 16.00 -11.14 -17.61
N ARG A 280 15.16 -10.33 -18.29
CA ARG A 280 13.75 -10.65 -18.55
C ARG A 280 12.88 -10.83 -17.29
N VAL A 281 13.32 -10.37 -16.10
CA VAL A 281 12.53 -10.47 -14.86
C VAL A 281 12.53 -9.16 -14.10
N VAL A 282 11.33 -8.66 -13.77
CA VAL A 282 11.10 -7.45 -12.96
C VAL A 282 10.18 -7.77 -11.79
N ALA A 283 10.46 -7.24 -10.61
CA ALA A 283 9.58 -7.30 -9.45
C ALA A 283 8.92 -5.95 -9.20
N LEU A 284 7.63 -5.96 -8.81
CA LEU A 284 6.83 -4.78 -8.49
C LEU A 284 6.12 -4.91 -7.12
N GLY A 285 5.80 -3.77 -6.53
CA GLY A 285 5.05 -3.67 -5.29
C GLY A 285 5.74 -4.36 -4.12
N ASP A 286 4.98 -5.06 -3.26
CA ASP A 286 5.52 -5.75 -2.08
C ASP A 286 6.56 -6.84 -2.43
N ALA A 287 6.55 -7.36 -3.67
CA ALA A 287 7.58 -8.28 -4.16
C ALA A 287 8.94 -7.58 -4.34
N ALA A 288 8.95 -6.28 -4.63
CA ALA A 288 10.18 -5.48 -4.70
C ALA A 288 10.47 -4.78 -3.37
N HIS A 289 9.45 -4.13 -2.77
CA HIS A 289 9.59 -3.31 -1.57
C HIS A 289 8.36 -3.41 -0.69
N THR A 290 8.49 -4.03 0.48
CA THR A 290 7.46 -3.96 1.51
C THR A 290 7.62 -2.64 2.27
N ILE A 291 6.71 -1.71 2.04
CA ILE A 291 6.69 -0.40 2.72
C ILE A 291 6.08 -0.57 4.12
N ASP A 292 6.60 0.20 5.09
CA ASP A 292 6.05 0.25 6.45
C ASP A 292 4.60 0.78 6.40
N PRO A 293 3.61 -0.03 6.81
CA PRO A 293 2.21 0.37 6.77
C PRO A 293 1.91 1.57 7.69
N SER A 294 2.68 1.77 8.76
CA SER A 294 2.51 2.93 9.64
C SER A 294 2.83 4.26 8.96
N GLY A 295 3.64 4.26 7.91
CA GLY A 295 3.86 5.44 7.07
C GLY A 295 2.75 5.68 6.05
N GLY A 296 1.86 4.72 5.83
CA GLY A 296 0.90 4.70 4.73
C GLY A 296 1.56 4.62 3.36
N GLY A 297 0.76 4.60 2.29
CA GLY A 297 1.22 4.77 0.92
C GLY A 297 1.88 3.56 0.25
N GLY A 298 1.81 2.34 0.82
CA GLY A 298 2.34 1.14 0.17
C GLY A 298 1.63 0.83 -1.15
N LEU A 299 0.30 1.02 -1.19
CA LEU A 299 -0.49 0.86 -2.41
C LEU A 299 -0.15 1.95 -3.42
N THR A 300 -0.07 3.21 -2.99
CA THR A 300 0.31 4.35 -3.83
C THR A 300 1.69 4.16 -4.44
N PHE A 301 2.66 3.73 -3.62
CA PHE A 301 4.00 3.41 -4.12
C PHE A 301 3.96 2.31 -5.19
N SER A 302 3.17 1.25 -5.00
CA SER A 302 3.04 0.16 -5.96
C SER A 302 2.46 0.63 -7.29
N LEU A 303 1.46 1.51 -7.27
CA LEU A 303 0.88 2.10 -8.48
C LEU A 303 1.87 3.03 -9.20
N LEU A 304 2.55 3.90 -8.44
CA LEU A 304 3.57 4.80 -8.97
C LEU A 304 4.74 4.04 -9.60
N GLU A 305 5.23 3.00 -8.92
CA GLU A 305 6.29 2.12 -9.44
C GLU A 305 5.86 1.46 -10.75
N THR A 306 4.60 1.03 -10.83
CA THR A 306 4.01 0.46 -12.05
C THR A 306 3.91 1.49 -13.17
N GLU A 307 3.46 2.72 -12.90
CA GLU A 307 3.45 3.80 -13.88
C GLU A 307 4.84 4.11 -14.44
N ILE A 308 5.86 4.15 -13.57
CA ILE A 308 7.25 4.36 -13.98
C ILE A 308 7.72 3.23 -14.91
N LEU A 309 7.46 1.97 -14.56
CA LEU A 309 7.82 0.85 -15.39
C LEU A 309 7.17 0.93 -16.78
N LEU A 310 5.86 1.15 -16.83
CA LEU A 310 5.07 1.15 -18.07
C LEU A 310 5.45 2.29 -19.00
N ASN A 311 5.59 3.50 -18.46
CA ASN A 311 5.72 4.71 -19.29
C ASN A 311 7.16 5.02 -19.68
N LEU A 312 8.14 4.53 -18.91
CA LEU A 312 9.53 4.96 -19.09
C LEU A 312 10.48 3.83 -19.49
N HIS A 313 10.07 2.57 -19.33
CA HIS A 313 10.98 1.44 -19.53
C HIS A 313 10.38 0.37 -20.46
N ILE A 314 9.20 -0.16 -20.15
CA ILE A 314 8.73 -1.41 -20.73
C ILE A 314 8.35 -1.25 -22.22
N GLU A 315 7.80 -0.11 -22.63
CA GLU A 315 7.48 0.16 -24.02
C GLU A 315 8.72 0.02 -24.91
N ARG A 316 9.82 0.69 -24.50
CA ARG A 316 11.11 0.59 -25.20
C ARG A 316 11.64 -0.85 -25.19
N TRP A 317 11.56 -1.55 -24.06
CA TRP A 317 12.05 -2.93 -23.98
C TRP A 317 11.33 -3.88 -24.92
N LEU A 318 10.00 -3.73 -25.03
CA LEU A 318 9.18 -4.53 -25.94
C LEU A 318 9.52 -4.24 -27.41
N GLN A 319 9.81 -2.97 -27.77
CA GLN A 319 10.17 -2.56 -29.11
C GLN A 319 11.57 -3.04 -29.54
N THR A 320 12.53 -3.01 -28.61
CA THR A 320 13.94 -3.29 -28.89
C THR A 320 14.37 -4.70 -28.52
N ASP A 321 13.52 -5.50 -27.88
CA ASP A 321 13.82 -6.78 -27.20
C ASP A 321 14.99 -6.70 -26.21
N ASP A 322 15.28 -5.49 -25.69
CA ASP A 322 16.34 -5.28 -24.69
C ASP A 322 15.81 -5.49 -23.27
N PHE A 323 15.83 -6.74 -22.84
CA PHE A 323 15.52 -7.15 -21.47
C PHE A 323 16.77 -7.58 -20.69
N GLY A 324 17.92 -7.08 -21.11
CA GLY A 324 19.21 -7.41 -20.50
C GLY A 324 19.36 -6.86 -19.07
N PRO A 325 20.41 -7.30 -18.34
CA PRO A 325 20.65 -6.87 -16.96
C PRO A 325 20.77 -5.35 -16.81
N ALA A 326 21.31 -4.67 -17.82
CA ALA A 326 21.48 -3.23 -17.81
C ALA A 326 20.12 -2.50 -17.90
N ALA A 327 19.23 -2.96 -18.79
CA ALA A 327 17.86 -2.41 -18.93
C ALA A 327 17.07 -2.61 -17.63
N ILE A 328 17.07 -3.82 -17.06
CA ILE A 328 16.39 -4.11 -15.79
C ILE A 328 16.96 -3.26 -14.65
N ARG A 329 18.28 -3.09 -14.57
CA ARG A 329 18.92 -2.22 -13.57
C ARG A 329 18.52 -0.76 -13.75
N ALA A 330 18.41 -0.27 -14.97
CA ALA A 330 18.00 1.10 -15.25
C ALA A 330 16.62 1.43 -14.67
N PHE A 331 15.68 0.48 -14.65
CA PHE A 331 14.38 0.65 -13.96
C PHE A 331 14.57 0.76 -12.43
N TYR A 332 15.35 -0.14 -11.82
CA TYR A 332 15.55 -0.09 -10.37
C TYR A 332 16.30 1.15 -9.89
N ASP A 333 17.17 1.70 -10.73
CA ASP A 333 17.99 2.88 -10.47
C ASP A 333 17.32 4.18 -10.97
N ASP A 334 16.15 4.11 -11.62
CA ASP A 334 15.43 5.31 -12.10
C ASP A 334 15.29 6.34 -10.98
N PRO A 335 15.70 7.61 -11.21
CA PRO A 335 15.68 8.66 -10.19
C PRO A 335 14.31 8.91 -9.58
N ARG A 336 13.22 8.74 -10.37
CA ARG A 336 11.83 8.93 -9.91
C ARG A 336 11.45 7.81 -8.96
N ARG A 337 11.75 6.57 -9.34
CA ARG A 337 11.53 5.39 -8.51
C ARG A 337 12.34 5.45 -7.22
N THR A 338 13.63 5.78 -7.29
CA THR A 338 14.50 5.88 -6.10
C THR A 338 14.08 7.03 -5.17
N SER A 339 13.57 8.12 -5.72
CA SER A 339 12.97 9.21 -4.94
C SER A 339 11.70 8.76 -4.22
N ALA A 340 10.80 8.04 -4.91
CA ALA A 340 9.60 7.46 -4.32
C ALA A 340 9.94 6.47 -3.19
N VAL A 341 10.90 5.56 -3.42
CA VAL A 341 11.40 4.63 -2.38
C VAL A 341 11.86 5.42 -1.14
N ARG A 342 12.71 6.44 -1.31
CA ARG A 342 13.18 7.28 -0.19
C ARG A 342 12.03 7.98 0.54
N ARG A 343 11.04 8.49 -0.20
CA ARG A 343 9.87 9.16 0.37
C ARG A 343 9.05 8.22 1.25
N TYR A 344 8.66 7.07 0.73
CA TYR A 344 7.75 6.15 1.43
C TYR A 344 8.42 5.41 2.59
N PHE A 345 9.68 4.99 2.43
CA PHE A 345 10.46 4.47 3.57
C PHE A 345 10.74 5.57 4.62
N GLY A 346 10.96 6.81 4.19
CA GLY A 346 11.14 7.96 5.08
C GLY A 346 9.92 8.24 5.94
N ARG A 347 8.71 8.11 5.39
CA ARG A 347 7.44 8.26 6.14
C ARG A 347 7.32 7.25 7.28
N GLY A 348 7.56 5.96 7.02
CA GLY A 348 7.53 4.92 8.06
C GLY A 348 8.53 5.21 9.18
N ARG A 349 9.79 5.52 8.82
CA ARG A 349 10.82 5.90 9.81
C ARG A 349 10.46 7.15 10.60
N TYR A 350 9.81 8.13 9.98
CA TYR A 350 9.34 9.33 10.66
C TYR A 350 8.27 9.00 11.70
N ILE A 351 7.24 8.22 11.34
CA ILE A 351 6.19 7.77 12.27
C ILE A 351 6.80 6.94 13.41
N PHE A 352 7.71 6.00 13.07
CA PHE A 352 8.44 5.24 14.08
C PHE A 352 9.19 6.18 15.05
N SER A 353 9.89 7.21 14.53
CA SER A 353 10.62 8.16 15.37
C SER A 353 9.70 9.04 16.22
N LEU A 354 8.53 9.43 15.73
CA LEU A 354 7.54 10.15 16.54
C LEU A 354 7.08 9.34 17.75
N ASN A 355 7.01 8.01 17.60
CA ASN A 355 6.51 7.15 18.64
C ASN A 355 7.60 6.63 19.60
N HIS A 356 8.83 6.40 19.11
CA HIS A 356 9.88 5.70 19.88
C HIS A 356 11.06 6.57 20.32
N ASP A 357 11.30 7.71 19.65
CA ASP A 357 12.45 8.56 19.98
C ASP A 357 12.15 9.43 21.22
N THR A 358 12.69 9.02 22.38
CA THR A 358 12.55 9.74 23.66
C THR A 358 13.57 10.86 23.84
N SER A 359 14.49 11.06 22.91
CA SER A 359 15.49 12.13 22.98
C SER A 359 14.86 13.52 22.84
N VAL A 360 15.65 14.56 23.16
CA VAL A 360 15.26 15.97 22.91
C VAL A 360 14.86 16.19 21.45
N ARG A 361 15.56 15.56 20.50
CA ARG A 361 15.22 15.64 19.07
C ARG A 361 13.85 14.99 18.77
N GLY A 362 13.53 13.86 19.41
CA GLY A 362 12.22 13.21 19.30
C GLY A 362 11.11 14.10 19.86
N ASN A 363 11.34 14.74 21.01
CA ASN A 363 10.37 15.69 21.61
C ASN A 363 10.14 16.90 20.68
N LEU A 364 11.19 17.46 20.09
CA LEU A 364 11.06 18.56 19.14
C LEU A 364 10.31 18.13 17.87
N ARG A 365 10.52 16.90 17.37
CA ARG A 365 9.73 16.37 16.23
C ARG A 365 8.24 16.26 16.58
N ARG A 366 7.90 15.74 17.76
CA ARG A 366 6.50 15.69 18.23
C ARG A 366 5.87 17.07 18.34
N LEU A 367 6.59 18.02 18.95
CA LEU A 367 6.11 19.40 19.04
C LEU A 367 5.90 20.00 17.64
N ARG A 368 6.86 19.83 16.74
CA ARG A 368 6.73 20.29 15.34
C ARG A 368 5.53 19.66 14.63
N PHE A 369 5.32 18.35 14.78
CA PHE A 369 4.16 17.65 14.23
C PHE A 369 2.85 18.25 14.73
N ILE A 370 2.72 18.45 16.06
CA ILE A 370 1.54 19.03 16.69
C ILE A 370 1.30 20.46 16.13
N MET A 371 2.33 21.30 16.10
CA MET A 371 2.22 22.68 15.61
C MET A 371 1.82 22.71 14.12
N GLN A 372 2.48 21.94 13.27
CA GLN A 372 2.21 21.91 11.83
C GLN A 372 0.79 21.41 11.54
N THR A 373 0.33 20.35 12.21
CA THR A 373 -1.01 19.80 12.03
C THR A 373 -2.08 20.78 12.52
N THR A 374 -1.87 21.40 13.69
CA THR A 374 -2.80 22.43 14.23
C THR A 374 -2.86 23.65 13.30
N LEU A 375 -1.74 24.09 12.75
CA LEU A 375 -1.71 25.21 11.83
C LEU A 375 -2.43 24.86 10.51
N ALA A 376 -2.16 23.68 9.96
CA ALA A 376 -2.80 23.20 8.73
C ALA A 376 -4.33 23.10 8.88
N SER A 377 -4.83 22.63 10.02
CA SER A 377 -6.27 22.54 10.29
C SER A 377 -6.94 23.92 10.39
N ARG A 378 -6.23 24.95 10.87
CA ARG A 378 -6.76 26.33 11.00
C ARG A 378 -6.72 27.13 9.70
N LEU A 379 -5.68 26.93 8.90
CA LEU A 379 -5.43 27.73 7.69
C LEU A 379 -6.10 27.15 6.44
N GLY A 380 -6.65 25.95 6.52
CA GLY A 380 -7.19 25.22 5.39
C GLY A 380 -6.12 24.75 4.40
N SER A 381 -6.53 23.98 3.40
CA SER A 381 -5.64 23.27 2.47
C SER A 381 -4.74 24.19 1.61
N GLY A 382 -5.20 25.39 1.26
CA GLY A 382 -4.46 26.32 0.37
C GLY A 382 -3.15 26.84 0.97
N LEU A 383 -3.16 27.25 2.26
CA LEU A 383 -1.97 27.73 2.97
C LEU A 383 -1.10 26.59 3.50
N ALA A 384 -1.72 25.43 3.82
CA ALA A 384 -1.00 24.21 4.19
C ALA A 384 -0.12 23.73 3.04
N ARG A 385 -0.56 23.81 1.78
CA ARG A 385 0.27 23.52 0.60
C ARG A 385 1.53 24.41 0.54
N HIS A 386 1.42 25.70 0.86
CA HIS A 386 2.56 26.63 0.84
C HIS A 386 3.56 26.36 1.97
N ALA A 387 3.07 26.00 3.16
CA ALA A 387 3.91 25.63 4.30
C ALA A 387 4.58 24.27 4.11
N GLN A 388 3.87 23.31 3.52
CA GLN A 388 4.36 21.97 3.18
C GLN A 388 5.35 21.99 2.01
N ALA A 389 5.17 22.87 1.02
CA ALA A 389 6.10 23.03 -0.11
C ALA A 389 7.48 23.51 0.33
N ARG A 390 7.58 24.30 1.40
CA ARG A 390 8.85 24.77 1.97
C ARG A 390 9.55 23.73 2.86
N GLY A 391 8.81 22.79 3.42
CA GLY A 391 9.34 21.73 4.31
C GLY A 391 9.54 20.36 3.68
N LYS A 392 9.17 20.16 2.43
CA LYS A 392 9.31 18.96 1.59
C LYS A 392 9.15 17.59 2.23
N PRO A 393 7.98 17.20 2.78
CA PRO A 393 7.61 15.80 2.66
C PRO A 393 6.37 15.51 1.79
N TRP A 394 5.66 16.52 1.30
CA TRP A 394 4.30 16.37 0.75
C TRP A 394 4.08 16.99 -0.64
N GLN A 395 5.13 17.27 -1.40
CA GLN A 395 4.91 17.54 -2.83
C GLN A 395 4.44 16.24 -3.47
N LEU A 396 3.18 16.24 -3.91
CA LEU A 396 2.72 15.33 -4.95
C LEU A 396 3.71 15.44 -6.10
N PRO A 397 4.41 14.37 -6.53
CA PRO A 397 5.08 14.43 -7.82
C PRO A 397 4.02 14.81 -8.83
N ALA A 398 4.36 15.73 -9.75
CA ALA A 398 3.56 15.97 -10.92
C ALA A 398 3.12 14.63 -11.47
N PRO A 399 1.86 14.47 -11.90
CA PRO A 399 1.39 13.22 -12.42
C PRO A 399 2.41 12.72 -13.44
N TYR A 400 2.88 11.48 -13.31
CA TYR A 400 3.65 10.82 -14.36
C TYR A 400 2.65 10.48 -15.44
N LEU A 401 2.39 11.48 -16.27
CA LEU A 401 1.24 11.54 -17.13
C LEU A 401 1.40 10.64 -18.37
N TYR A 402 0.35 9.89 -18.59
CA TYR A 402 -0.14 9.66 -19.94
C TYR A 402 -0.68 10.99 -20.54
N GLU A 403 0.17 11.91 -20.90
CA GLU A 403 -0.12 12.89 -21.93
C GLU A 403 0.56 12.41 -23.22
N LYS A 404 -0.22 11.77 -24.05
CA LYS A 404 -0.08 11.79 -25.50
C LYS A 404 -1.31 12.46 -26.07
#